data_4148d8936fa9572d7c5ad6f187e088fb
#
_entry.id   4148d8936fa9572d7c5ad6f187e088fb
#
_cell.length_a   1.000
_cell.length_b   1.000
_cell.length_c   1.000
_cell.angle_alpha   90.00
_cell.angle_beta   90.00
_cell.angle_gamma   90.00
#
_symmetry.space_group_name_H-M   'P 1'
#
loop_
_entity.id
_entity.type
_entity.pdbx_description
1 polymer ?
#
loop_
_entity_poly.entity_id
_entity_poly.type
_entity_poly.pdbx_seq_one_letter_code
_entity_poly.pdbx_strand_id
1 'polypeptide(L)'
;MPLTLKEKLKEAQKKGQLKKLIELIIAETGVREDSIEVCSISYQSIIDHVYDLLVLENEVYDTNTQKSNFEKFIDSISGFEYLITYFMTENNIFFLKLPSQTIKESQELFWDSKKIMGNSRNRIFIKEDFSRGFVVLSSEYGIEKAEW
;
A
#
# COMPACT_ATOMS: atom_id res chain seq x y z
N MET A 1 -27.62 -11.40 9.71
CA MET A 1 -27.47 -12.82 9.34
C MET A 1 -26.21 -13.38 9.96
N PRO A 2 -26.26 -14.54 10.61
CA PRO A 2 -25.02 -15.16 11.10
C PRO A 2 -24.17 -15.63 9.94
N LEU A 3 -22.86 -15.50 10.09
CA LEU A 3 -21.89 -15.98 9.10
C LEU A 3 -21.90 -17.50 9.01
N THR A 4 -21.70 -18.03 7.80
CA THR A 4 -21.48 -19.46 7.59
C THR A 4 -20.12 -19.87 8.17
N LEU A 5 -19.91 -21.15 8.39
CA LEU A 5 -18.60 -21.67 8.81
C LEU A 5 -17.49 -21.28 7.81
N LYS A 6 -17.77 -21.35 6.51
CA LYS A 6 -16.83 -20.99 5.45
C LYS A 6 -16.44 -19.51 5.54
N GLU A 7 -17.40 -18.63 5.78
CA GLU A 7 -17.17 -17.20 5.95
C GLU A 7 -16.35 -16.90 7.20
N LYS A 8 -16.65 -17.57 8.31
CA LYS A 8 -15.88 -17.44 9.56
C LYS A 8 -14.43 -17.89 9.37
N LEU A 9 -14.20 -18.96 8.63
CA LEU A 9 -12.84 -19.44 8.32
C LEU A 9 -12.08 -18.43 7.47
N LYS A 10 -12.71 -17.84 6.46
CA LYS A 10 -12.10 -16.81 5.63
C LYS A 10 -11.71 -15.58 6.44
N GLU A 11 -12.60 -15.12 7.33
CA GLU A 11 -12.31 -14.00 8.21
C GLU A 11 -11.16 -14.30 9.17
N ALA A 12 -11.11 -15.50 9.72
CA ALA A 12 -10.03 -15.90 10.61
C ALA A 12 -8.69 -15.94 9.87
N GLN A 13 -8.66 -16.44 8.63
CA GLN A 13 -7.47 -16.45 7.78
C GLN A 13 -7.01 -15.03 7.46
N LYS A 14 -7.94 -14.14 7.11
CA LYS A 14 -7.65 -12.74 6.82
C LYS A 14 -7.03 -12.03 8.03
N LYS A 15 -7.60 -12.24 9.23
CA LYS A 15 -7.05 -11.68 10.48
C LYS A 15 -5.65 -12.21 10.75
N GLY A 16 -5.42 -13.49 10.52
CA GLY A 16 -4.10 -14.12 10.69
C GLY A 16 -3.06 -13.53 9.73
N GLN A 17 -3.43 -13.31 8.48
CA GLN A 17 -2.56 -12.70 7.47
C GLN A 17 -2.22 -11.26 7.85
N LEU A 18 -3.21 -10.48 8.29
CA LEU A 18 -3.00 -9.10 8.73
C LEU A 18 -2.06 -9.04 9.92
N LYS A 19 -2.25 -9.91 10.90
CA LYS A 19 -1.38 -9.98 12.08
C LYS A 19 0.06 -10.27 11.68
N LYS A 20 0.28 -11.24 10.80
CA LYS A 20 1.62 -11.59 10.30
C LYS A 20 2.25 -10.43 9.54
N LEU A 21 1.48 -9.73 8.73
CA LEU A 21 1.94 -8.56 7.98
C LEU A 21 2.43 -7.46 8.94
N ILE A 22 1.64 -7.14 9.96
CA ILE A 22 1.99 -6.13 10.95
C ILE A 22 3.25 -6.54 11.71
N GLU A 23 3.33 -7.79 12.17
CA GLU A 23 4.51 -8.32 12.86
C GLU A 23 5.77 -8.21 11.99
N LEU A 24 5.64 -8.50 10.70
CA LEU A 24 6.74 -8.43 9.75
C LEU A 24 7.20 -6.99 9.53
N ILE A 25 6.28 -6.06 9.37
CA ILE A 25 6.60 -4.64 9.24
C ILE A 25 7.36 -4.15 10.49
N ILE A 26 6.90 -4.51 11.66
CA ILE A 26 7.55 -4.15 12.92
C ILE A 26 8.96 -4.74 12.98
N ALA A 27 9.12 -6.00 12.62
CA ALA A 27 10.41 -6.68 12.64
C ALA A 27 11.42 -6.05 11.67
N GLU A 28 10.97 -5.66 10.48
CA GLU A 28 11.83 -5.13 9.43
C GLU A 28 12.14 -3.63 9.58
N THR A 29 11.25 -2.86 10.19
CA THR A 29 11.38 -1.39 10.27
C THR A 29 11.63 -0.87 11.67
N GLY A 30 11.31 -1.63 12.71
CA GLY A 30 11.37 -1.16 14.09
C GLY A 30 10.26 -0.19 14.48
N VAL A 31 9.25 0.00 13.61
CA VAL A 31 8.11 0.87 13.93
C VAL A 31 7.34 0.30 15.13
N ARG A 32 6.78 1.18 15.95
CA ARG A 32 5.98 0.77 17.10
C ARG A 32 4.60 0.28 16.63
N GLU A 33 4.09 -0.77 17.27
CA GLU A 33 2.78 -1.31 16.96
C GLU A 33 1.67 -0.26 17.06
N ASP A 34 1.73 0.60 18.07
CA ASP A 34 0.74 1.65 18.28
C ASP A 34 0.80 2.78 17.24
N SER A 35 1.83 2.79 16.40
CA SER A 35 1.95 3.72 15.29
C SER A 35 1.37 3.18 13.97
N ILE A 36 0.88 1.94 13.97
CA ILE A 36 0.27 1.32 12.80
C ILE A 36 -1.24 1.28 13.01
N GLU A 37 -1.98 1.83 12.05
CA GLU A 37 -3.45 1.80 12.08
C GLU A 37 -3.99 1.05 10.87
N VAL A 38 -4.87 0.07 11.13
CA VAL A 38 -5.57 -0.65 10.06
C VAL A 38 -6.69 0.23 9.53
N CYS A 39 -6.65 0.52 8.23
CA CYS A 39 -7.68 1.31 7.58
C CYS A 39 -8.82 0.41 7.11
N SER A 40 -10.06 0.83 7.34
CA SER A 40 -11.25 0.12 6.87
C SER A 40 -11.66 0.50 5.45
N ILE A 41 -10.86 1.34 4.77
CA ILE A 41 -11.13 1.76 3.39
C ILE A 41 -10.93 0.59 2.44
N SER A 42 -11.80 0.46 1.44
CA SER A 42 -11.67 -0.59 0.42
C SER A 42 -10.81 -0.15 -0.75
N TYR A 43 -10.24 -1.13 -1.45
CA TYR A 43 -9.50 -0.88 -2.70
C TYR A 43 -10.36 -0.11 -3.70
N GLN A 44 -11.62 -0.49 -3.87
CA GLN A 44 -12.52 0.19 -4.80
C GLN A 44 -12.75 1.66 -4.43
N SER A 45 -12.88 1.96 -3.13
CA SER A 45 -13.02 3.34 -2.67
C SER A 45 -11.80 4.19 -3.01
N ILE A 46 -10.61 3.62 -2.87
CA ILE A 46 -9.36 4.31 -3.27
C ILE A 46 -9.35 4.57 -4.77
N ILE A 47 -9.67 3.57 -5.58
CA ILE A 47 -9.68 3.69 -7.04
C ILE A 47 -10.71 4.74 -7.47
N ASP A 48 -11.90 4.72 -6.90
CA ASP A 48 -12.94 5.71 -7.20
C ASP A 48 -12.48 7.14 -6.89
N HIS A 49 -11.75 7.30 -5.79
CA HIS A 49 -11.24 8.62 -5.38
C HIS A 49 -10.17 9.16 -6.34
N VAL A 50 -9.32 8.29 -6.88
CA VAL A 50 -8.20 8.70 -7.74
C VAL A 50 -8.48 8.54 -9.23
N TYR A 51 -9.65 8.04 -9.59
CA TYR A 51 -9.99 7.66 -10.96
C TYR A 51 -9.70 8.76 -11.98
N ASP A 52 -10.12 9.99 -11.69
CA ASP A 52 -9.93 11.12 -12.59
C ASP A 52 -8.49 11.61 -12.66
N LEU A 53 -7.63 11.17 -11.74
CA LEU A 53 -6.23 11.53 -11.68
C LEU A 53 -5.33 10.51 -12.39
N LEU A 54 -5.84 9.31 -12.64
CA LEU A 54 -5.06 8.24 -13.25
C LEU A 54 -4.78 8.51 -14.72
N VAL A 55 -3.53 8.34 -15.12
CA VAL A 55 -3.09 8.44 -16.51
C VAL A 55 -2.57 7.08 -16.94
N LEU A 56 -3.14 6.54 -18.01
CA LEU A 56 -2.70 5.28 -18.60
C LEU A 56 -1.46 5.52 -19.46
N GLU A 57 -0.39 4.77 -19.16
CA GLU A 57 0.80 4.70 -19.99
C GLU A 57 0.88 3.31 -20.61
N ASN A 58 0.93 3.27 -21.94
CA ASN A 58 1.02 2.02 -22.72
C ASN A 58 2.45 1.47 -22.78
N GLU A 59 3.31 1.88 -21.86
CA GLU A 59 4.68 1.43 -21.79
C GLU A 59 4.82 0.21 -20.90
N VAL A 60 5.86 -0.57 -21.15
CA VAL A 60 6.24 -1.67 -20.27
C VAL A 60 6.58 -1.11 -18.90
N TYR A 61 6.11 -1.78 -17.84
CA TYR A 61 6.41 -1.39 -16.48
C TYR A 61 7.92 -1.28 -16.28
N ASP A 62 8.40 -0.06 -16.08
CA ASP A 62 9.80 0.21 -15.76
C ASP A 62 9.94 0.43 -14.26
N THR A 63 10.40 -0.61 -13.59
CA THR A 63 10.59 -0.61 -12.14
C THR A 63 11.51 0.52 -11.68
N ASN A 64 12.59 0.78 -12.43
CA ASN A 64 13.56 1.80 -12.04
C ASN A 64 13.01 3.21 -12.14
N THR A 65 12.28 3.52 -13.19
CA THR A 65 11.65 4.84 -13.36
C THR A 65 10.60 5.08 -12.28
N GLN A 66 9.75 4.09 -12.04
CA GLN A 66 8.70 4.21 -11.02
C GLN A 66 9.28 4.28 -9.61
N LYS A 67 10.34 3.54 -9.34
CA LYS A 67 11.06 3.60 -8.06
C LYS A 67 11.63 5.00 -7.82
N SER A 68 12.26 5.60 -8.83
CA SER A 68 12.80 6.96 -8.74
C SER A 68 11.69 7.98 -8.44
N ASN A 69 10.53 7.84 -9.08
CA ASN A 69 9.38 8.71 -8.84
C ASN A 69 8.85 8.53 -7.42
N PHE A 70 8.77 7.29 -6.94
CA PHE A 70 8.38 7.00 -5.56
C PHE A 70 9.34 7.65 -4.55
N GLU A 71 10.64 7.51 -4.74
CA GLU A 71 11.64 8.10 -3.86
C GLU A 71 11.50 9.62 -3.76
N LYS A 72 11.29 10.27 -4.90
CA LYS A 72 11.06 11.73 -4.93
C LYS A 72 9.78 12.11 -4.21
N PHE A 73 8.70 11.35 -4.39
CA PHE A 73 7.45 11.58 -3.70
C PHE A 73 7.62 11.45 -2.19
N ILE A 74 8.22 10.34 -1.73
CA ILE A 74 8.35 10.08 -0.30
C ILE A 74 9.28 11.09 0.37
N ASP A 75 10.33 11.53 -0.31
CA ASP A 75 11.25 12.54 0.21
C ASP A 75 10.58 13.93 0.33
N SER A 76 9.53 14.17 -0.45
CA SER A 76 8.76 15.42 -0.39
C SER A 76 7.72 15.47 0.74
N ILE A 77 7.42 14.34 1.36
CA ILE A 77 6.45 14.24 2.45
C ILE A 77 7.15 14.49 3.78
N SER A 78 6.53 15.27 4.66
CA SER A 78 7.04 15.49 6.02
C SER A 78 7.10 14.19 6.81
N GLY A 79 8.18 13.97 7.57
CA GLY A 79 8.34 12.79 8.43
C GLY A 79 7.33 12.68 9.56
N PHE A 80 6.59 13.75 9.85
CA PHE A 80 5.56 13.78 10.89
C PHE A 80 4.18 13.39 10.41
N GLU A 81 4.04 13.05 9.14
CA GLU A 81 2.76 12.69 8.54
C GLU A 81 2.59 11.18 8.47
N TYR A 82 1.35 10.76 8.22
CA TYR A 82 1.00 9.35 8.04
C TYR A 82 0.54 9.12 6.60
N LEU A 83 0.88 7.95 6.07
CA LEU A 83 0.48 7.54 4.73
C LEU A 83 -0.35 6.27 4.79
N ILE A 84 -1.47 6.28 4.09
CA ILE A 84 -2.27 5.09 3.83
C ILE A 84 -1.51 4.30 2.76
N THR A 85 -1.12 3.07 3.11
CA THR A 85 -0.24 2.24 2.28
C THR A 85 -0.92 0.93 1.93
N TYR A 86 -0.84 0.57 0.66
CA TYR A 86 -1.39 -0.66 0.11
C TYR A 86 -0.48 -1.85 0.37
N PHE A 87 -1.09 -2.97 0.79
CA PHE A 87 -0.42 -4.25 0.91
C PHE A 87 -1.31 -5.36 0.36
N MET A 88 -0.70 -6.38 -0.21
CA MET A 88 -1.41 -7.58 -0.64
C MET A 88 -0.72 -8.82 -0.07
N THR A 89 -1.49 -9.66 0.60
CA THR A 89 -1.04 -10.95 1.10
C THR A 89 -1.94 -12.04 0.54
N GLU A 90 -1.37 -12.99 -0.18
CA GLU A 90 -2.13 -14.04 -0.86
C GLU A 90 -3.29 -13.45 -1.66
N ASN A 91 -4.52 -13.55 -1.15
CA ASN A 91 -5.74 -13.11 -1.83
C ASN A 91 -6.35 -11.85 -1.20
N ASN A 92 -5.70 -11.27 -0.19
CA ASN A 92 -6.28 -10.16 0.56
C ASN A 92 -5.49 -8.89 0.38
N ILE A 93 -6.23 -7.78 0.28
CA ILE A 93 -5.67 -6.45 0.21
C ILE A 93 -5.90 -5.77 1.55
N PHE A 94 -4.84 -5.15 2.08
CA PHE A 94 -4.90 -4.39 3.32
C PHE A 94 -4.38 -2.98 3.08
N PHE A 95 -5.00 -2.02 3.75
CA PHE A 95 -4.49 -0.66 3.82
C PHE A 95 -4.10 -0.36 5.26
N LEU A 96 -2.85 -0.02 5.46
CA LEU A 96 -2.32 0.37 6.77
C LEU A 96 -1.85 1.80 6.72
N LYS A 97 -2.19 2.55 7.76
CA LYS A 97 -1.68 3.90 7.93
C LYS A 97 -0.38 3.82 8.72
N LEU A 98 0.70 4.27 8.12
CA LEU A 98 2.06 4.19 8.68
C LEU A 98 2.67 5.58 8.76
N PRO A 99 3.55 5.83 9.76
CA PRO A 99 4.32 7.06 9.76
C PRO A 99 5.15 7.18 8.48
N SER A 100 5.14 8.34 7.84
CA SER A 100 5.94 8.57 6.64
C SER A 100 7.42 8.38 6.89
N GLN A 101 7.90 8.68 8.09
CA GLN A 101 9.29 8.48 8.46
C GLN A 101 9.70 7.00 8.38
N THR A 102 8.81 6.09 8.79
CA THR A 102 9.05 4.64 8.66
C THR A 102 9.28 4.25 7.21
N ILE A 103 8.46 4.78 6.31
CA ILE A 103 8.59 4.50 4.88
C ILE A 103 9.86 5.12 4.31
N LYS A 104 10.18 6.35 4.69
CA LYS A 104 11.42 7.04 4.27
C LYS A 104 12.67 6.26 4.63
N GLU A 105 12.72 5.72 5.84
CA GLU A 105 13.88 4.97 6.34
C GLU A 105 14.01 3.58 5.74
N SER A 106 12.95 3.08 5.11
CA SER A 106 12.89 1.72 4.57
C SER A 106 12.30 1.70 3.15
N GLN A 107 12.69 2.63 2.30
CA GLN A 107 12.12 2.79 0.96
C GLN A 107 12.18 1.52 0.11
N GLU A 108 13.30 0.80 0.16
CA GLU A 108 13.45 -0.47 -0.56
C GLU A 108 12.40 -1.51 -0.13
N LEU A 109 12.17 -1.61 1.17
CA LEU A 109 11.22 -2.56 1.75
C LEU A 109 9.80 -2.30 1.23
N PHE A 110 9.39 -1.03 1.18
CA PHE A 110 8.05 -0.63 0.77
C PHE A 110 7.88 -0.58 -0.76
N TRP A 111 8.96 -0.62 -1.51
CA TRP A 111 8.88 -0.61 -2.96
C TRP A 111 9.02 -2.01 -3.57
N ASP A 112 10.01 -2.76 -3.16
CA ASP A 112 10.47 -3.95 -3.88
C ASP A 112 10.41 -5.25 -3.08
N SER A 113 10.23 -5.20 -1.76
CA SER A 113 10.29 -6.40 -0.94
C SER A 113 9.07 -7.28 -1.12
N LYS A 114 9.29 -8.50 -1.57
CA LYS A 114 8.24 -9.53 -1.65
C LYS A 114 7.71 -9.93 -0.27
N LYS A 115 8.48 -9.70 0.78
CA LYS A 115 8.08 -10.05 2.15
C LYS A 115 6.80 -9.33 2.58
N ILE A 116 6.69 -8.03 2.29
CA ILE A 116 5.53 -7.23 2.71
C ILE A 116 4.62 -6.83 1.56
N MET A 117 5.16 -6.73 0.33
CA MET A 117 4.36 -6.31 -0.83
C MET A 117 3.81 -7.48 -1.64
N GLY A 118 4.23 -8.71 -1.32
CA GLY A 118 3.80 -9.88 -2.04
C GLY A 118 4.24 -9.84 -3.51
N ASN A 119 3.42 -10.43 -4.38
CA ASN A 119 3.67 -10.45 -5.83
C ASN A 119 3.01 -9.29 -6.56
N SER A 120 2.32 -8.41 -5.85
CA SER A 120 1.66 -7.26 -6.46
C SER A 120 2.67 -6.22 -6.92
N ARG A 121 2.45 -5.68 -8.12
CA ARG A 121 3.19 -4.52 -8.63
C ARG A 121 2.47 -3.21 -8.35
N ASN A 122 1.28 -3.28 -7.78
CA ASN A 122 0.53 -2.08 -7.39
C ASN A 122 1.21 -1.40 -6.19
N ARG A 123 1.31 -0.09 -6.25
CA ARG A 123 1.86 0.73 -5.17
C ARG A 123 0.93 1.90 -4.93
N ILE A 124 0.47 2.06 -3.70
CA ILE A 124 -0.44 3.14 -3.31
C ILE A 124 0.07 3.73 -2.00
N PHE A 125 0.36 5.02 -2.01
CA PHE A 125 0.79 5.79 -0.85
C PHE A 125 0.02 7.10 -0.87
N ILE A 126 -0.88 7.30 0.07
CA ILE A 126 -1.78 8.46 0.09
C ILE A 126 -1.76 9.08 1.46
N LYS A 127 -1.60 10.42 1.53
CA LYS A 127 -1.73 11.14 2.79
C LYS A 127 -3.11 10.90 3.39
N GLU A 128 -3.16 10.88 4.70
CA GLU A 128 -4.36 10.62 5.46
C GLU A 128 -5.55 11.50 5.03
N ASP A 129 -5.30 12.74 4.67
CA ASP A 129 -6.31 13.70 4.23
C ASP A 129 -6.54 13.72 2.72
N PHE A 130 -5.90 12.82 1.97
CA PHE A 130 -5.96 12.72 0.51
C PHE A 130 -5.44 13.95 -0.25
N SER A 131 -4.74 14.86 0.42
CA SER A 131 -4.19 16.06 -0.22
C SER A 131 -3.02 15.76 -1.14
N ARG A 132 -2.32 14.66 -0.92
CA ARG A 132 -1.22 14.19 -1.74
C ARG A 132 -1.24 12.67 -1.83
N GLY A 133 -0.78 12.15 -2.95
CA GLY A 133 -0.68 10.71 -3.11
C GLY A 133 0.22 10.30 -4.27
N PHE A 134 0.62 9.05 -4.23
CA PHE A 134 1.38 8.40 -5.28
C PHE A 134 0.76 7.03 -5.53
N VAL A 135 0.33 6.80 -6.77
CA VAL A 135 -0.36 5.56 -7.15
C VAL A 135 0.25 5.04 -8.45
N VAL A 136 0.62 3.77 -8.45
CA VAL A 136 1.02 3.03 -9.64
C VAL A 136 0.25 1.72 -9.65
N LEU A 137 -0.55 1.51 -10.68
CA LEU A 137 -1.33 0.30 -10.86
C LEU A 137 -0.85 -0.39 -12.15
N SER A 138 -0.45 -1.64 -12.02
CA SER A 138 0.02 -2.45 -13.14
C SER A 138 -1.12 -3.32 -13.67
N SER A 139 -1.36 -3.29 -14.98
CA SER A 139 -2.32 -4.13 -15.66
C SER A 139 -1.69 -4.77 -16.90
N GLU A 140 -2.42 -5.65 -17.56
CA GLU A 140 -1.99 -6.26 -18.82
C GLU A 140 -1.88 -5.23 -19.97
N TYR A 141 -2.54 -4.08 -19.82
CA TYR A 141 -2.56 -3.01 -20.83
C TYR A 141 -1.49 -1.94 -20.61
N GLY A 142 -0.75 -2.01 -19.52
CA GLY A 142 0.27 -1.02 -19.18
C GLY A 142 0.18 -0.58 -17.73
N ILE A 143 0.56 0.66 -17.48
CA ILE A 143 0.58 1.23 -16.13
C ILE A 143 -0.42 2.39 -16.08
N GLU A 144 -1.25 2.40 -15.04
CA GLU A 144 -2.03 3.56 -14.68
C GLU A 144 -1.36 4.21 -13.48
N LYS A 145 -1.08 5.51 -13.56
CA LYS A 145 -0.40 6.21 -12.49
C LYS A 145 -1.02 7.57 -12.19
N ALA A 146 -0.86 8.01 -10.95
CA ALA A 146 -1.24 9.34 -10.50
C ALA A 146 -0.29 9.79 -9.39
N GLU A 147 0.04 11.06 -9.41
CA GLU A 147 0.75 11.74 -8.32
C GLU A 147 0.17 13.14 -8.21
N TRP A 148 -0.18 13.54 -6.99
CA TRP A 148 -0.78 14.84 -6.76
C TRP A 148 -0.38 15.42 -5.42
#